data_afbb727c5f9780a64df8b1f3485d4e05
#
_entry.id   afbb727c5f9780a64df8b1f3485d4e05
#
_cell.length_a   1.000
_cell.length_b   1.000
_cell.length_c   1.000
_cell.angle_alpha   90.00
_cell.angle_beta   90.00
_cell.angle_gamma   90.00
#
_symmetry.space_group_name_H-M   'P 1'
#
loop_
_entity.id
_entity.type
_entity.pdbx_description
1 polymer ?
#
loop_
_entity_poly.entity_id
_entity_poly.type
_entity_poly.pdbx_seq_one_letter_code
_entity_poly.pdbx_strand_id
1 'polypeptide(L)'
;MKRFFSVLIAIIMLSVPICSAYALSENEINDLKGTTLYVYNWGEYISDGEDDSLDVNAAFEEKYGIKVIYDTFDNNESMYSKVKSGGVSYDIVIPSDYMIARMIKEDMLEKIDFDNIPNFKYIPEKYRNLDYDPTGEYSIPYTVSYVGLIYNTKMVKEAPDSWEALWDEDYTDNILMFNNPRDAFAIAQSILGQDYNTESFAAWRVAAALLKEQKSVNPVYVNDEVFLKMESGEAALAPYYVGDFLTMYENNPDLAFVYPKEGVNYFVDACCIMKGAKNKKAAELYLNFLNEPEVALANAEYICYGSPNSAVYEDEEYSYYQDELLYPEEGSFKTQLFQNLSPEVLALQSTLWDDVKNYVPSGNSIRGVFFGDGSGLPSGEEYEAITKDTVKYGICIGVFLLLCLAYIIFRYARKKYRENI
;
A
#
# COMPACT_ATOMS: atom_id res chain seq x y z
N MET A 1 -83.50 -14.13 -13.71
CA MET A 1 -82.93 -14.84 -12.57
C MET A 1 -81.45 -15.13 -12.92
N LYS A 2 -80.54 -14.28 -12.51
CA LYS A 2 -79.13 -14.50 -12.71
C LYS A 2 -78.50 -14.71 -11.33
N ARG A 3 -77.88 -15.90 -11.13
CA ARG A 3 -77.20 -16.28 -9.90
C ARG A 3 -75.81 -15.68 -9.93
N PHE A 4 -75.47 -14.86 -8.96
CA PHE A 4 -74.12 -14.39 -8.72
C PHE A 4 -73.35 -15.49 -7.97
N PHE A 5 -72.29 -15.99 -8.55
CA PHE A 5 -71.28 -16.79 -7.86
C PHE A 5 -70.21 -15.84 -7.33
N SER A 6 -70.20 -15.69 -5.99
CA SER A 6 -69.10 -15.01 -5.32
C SER A 6 -67.98 -16.01 -5.09
N VAL A 7 -66.88 -15.83 -5.81
CA VAL A 7 -65.62 -16.56 -5.56
C VAL A 7 -64.84 -15.78 -4.48
N LEU A 8 -64.77 -16.37 -3.32
CA LEU A 8 -63.92 -15.89 -2.21
C LEU A 8 -62.48 -16.29 -2.50
N ILE A 9 -61.63 -15.39 -3.01
CA ILE A 9 -60.19 -15.61 -3.13
C ILE A 9 -59.57 -15.35 -1.77
N ALA A 10 -59.25 -16.45 -1.04
CA ALA A 10 -58.40 -16.37 0.15
C ALA A 10 -56.97 -16.07 -0.31
N ILE A 11 -56.51 -14.85 -0.11
CA ILE A 11 -55.10 -14.46 -0.26
C ILE A 11 -54.38 -15.06 0.95
N ILE A 12 -53.74 -16.21 0.75
CA ILE A 12 -52.74 -16.70 1.66
C ILE A 12 -51.51 -15.79 1.49
N MET A 13 -51.33 -14.81 2.36
CA MET A 13 -50.05 -14.15 2.54
C MET A 13 -49.07 -15.19 3.06
N LEU A 14 -48.32 -15.79 2.15
CA LEU A 14 -47.06 -16.40 2.49
C LEU A 14 -46.18 -15.28 3.04
N SER A 15 -46.07 -15.16 4.35
CA SER A 15 -44.99 -14.44 5.01
C SER A 15 -43.72 -15.20 4.68
N VAL A 16 -43.08 -14.79 3.56
CA VAL A 16 -41.65 -15.08 3.33
C VAL A 16 -40.93 -14.41 4.50
N PRO A 17 -40.24 -15.14 5.35
CA PRO A 17 -39.38 -14.51 6.32
C PRO A 17 -38.40 -13.70 5.47
N ILE A 18 -38.46 -12.38 5.54
CA ILE A 18 -37.37 -11.52 5.14
C ILE A 18 -36.24 -11.98 6.05
N CYS A 19 -35.30 -12.71 5.47
CA CYS A 19 -34.06 -13.06 6.13
C CYS A 19 -33.37 -11.73 6.44
N SER A 20 -33.62 -11.20 7.64
CA SER A 20 -32.86 -10.07 8.16
C SER A 20 -31.45 -10.56 8.20
N ALA A 21 -30.53 -9.88 7.54
CA ALA A 21 -29.10 -10.09 7.73
C ALA A 21 -28.86 -10.12 9.24
N TYR A 22 -28.29 -11.22 9.73
CA TYR A 22 -28.08 -11.42 11.16
C TYR A 22 -26.95 -10.48 11.62
N ALA A 23 -27.31 -9.31 12.11
CA ALA A 23 -26.41 -8.53 12.95
C ALA A 23 -26.32 -9.20 14.35
N LEU A 24 -25.25 -8.94 15.10
CA LEU A 24 -25.17 -9.33 16.49
C LEU A 24 -26.42 -8.85 17.24
N SER A 25 -27.03 -9.76 18.02
CA SER A 25 -28.18 -9.42 18.84
C SER A 25 -27.79 -8.43 19.95
N GLU A 26 -28.77 -7.68 20.47
CA GLU A 26 -28.53 -6.78 21.60
C GLU A 26 -27.87 -7.46 22.81
N ASN A 27 -28.19 -8.74 23.07
CA ASN A 27 -27.60 -9.50 24.17
C ASN A 27 -26.12 -9.77 23.90
N GLU A 28 -25.76 -10.17 22.67
CA GLU A 28 -24.37 -10.40 22.28
C GLU A 28 -23.56 -9.10 22.35
N ILE A 29 -24.11 -7.97 21.90
CA ILE A 29 -23.47 -6.66 22.04
C ILE A 29 -23.30 -6.28 23.51
N ASN A 30 -24.30 -6.53 24.35
CA ASN A 30 -24.20 -6.24 25.78
C ASN A 30 -23.12 -7.10 26.48
N ASP A 31 -22.93 -8.36 26.05
CA ASP A 31 -21.87 -9.24 26.56
C ASP A 31 -20.46 -8.75 26.21
N LEU A 32 -20.31 -7.88 25.17
CA LEU A 32 -19.04 -7.29 24.78
C LEU A 32 -18.69 -6.03 25.58
N LYS A 33 -19.63 -5.42 26.29
CA LYS A 33 -19.39 -4.19 27.06
C LYS A 33 -18.27 -4.38 28.09
N GLY A 34 -17.39 -3.38 28.18
CA GLY A 34 -16.23 -3.41 29.08
C GLY A 34 -15.06 -4.25 28.57
N THR A 35 -15.17 -4.86 27.38
CA THR A 35 -14.02 -5.49 26.72
C THR A 35 -13.13 -4.44 26.04
N THR A 36 -11.95 -4.85 25.61
CA THR A 36 -10.98 -3.98 24.90
C THR A 36 -10.69 -4.57 23.55
N LEU A 37 -10.76 -3.75 22.51
CA LEU A 37 -10.39 -4.03 21.13
C LEU A 37 -9.03 -3.39 20.83
N TYR A 38 -8.12 -4.12 20.21
CA TYR A 38 -6.81 -3.64 19.80
C TYR A 38 -6.74 -3.51 18.29
N VAL A 39 -6.58 -2.28 17.81
CA VAL A 39 -6.54 -1.93 16.37
C VAL A 39 -5.13 -1.43 16.02
N TYR A 40 -4.59 -1.87 14.88
CA TYR A 40 -3.29 -1.48 14.37
C TYR A 40 -3.46 -0.99 12.92
N ASN A 41 -3.31 0.30 12.71
CA ASN A 41 -3.57 0.98 11.45
C ASN A 41 -2.40 1.87 11.04
N TRP A 42 -2.49 2.53 9.91
CA TRP A 42 -1.57 3.57 9.48
C TRP A 42 -1.70 4.82 10.36
N GLY A 43 -0.68 5.69 10.36
CA GLY A 43 -0.81 7.05 10.85
C GLY A 43 -1.77 7.86 9.96
N GLU A 44 -2.41 8.89 10.52
CA GLU A 44 -3.33 9.81 9.81
C GLU A 44 -4.41 9.09 8.96
N TYR A 45 -4.94 7.96 9.45
CA TYR A 45 -5.77 7.04 8.64
C TYR A 45 -7.11 6.69 9.27
N ILE A 46 -7.61 7.55 10.16
CA ILE A 46 -8.93 7.50 10.79
C ILE A 46 -9.30 8.89 11.29
N SER A 47 -10.55 9.27 11.16
CA SER A 47 -11.05 10.52 11.76
C SER A 47 -11.01 10.42 13.28
N ASP A 48 -10.29 11.33 13.92
CA ASP A 48 -9.89 11.26 15.34
C ASP A 48 -10.42 12.41 16.20
N GLY A 49 -11.27 13.27 15.61
CA GLY A 49 -11.88 14.41 16.30
C GLY A 49 -11.09 15.71 16.18
N GLU A 50 -9.95 15.74 15.51
CA GLU A 50 -9.27 16.98 15.16
C GLU A 50 -10.08 17.76 14.09
N ASP A 51 -9.91 19.06 14.00
CA ASP A 51 -10.58 19.96 13.04
C ASP A 51 -12.12 19.85 13.01
N ASP A 52 -12.73 19.66 14.20
CA ASP A 52 -14.18 19.45 14.36
C ASP A 52 -14.72 18.16 13.65
N SER A 53 -13.86 17.23 13.31
CA SER A 53 -14.23 15.94 12.71
C SER A 53 -14.83 14.97 13.74
N LEU A 54 -15.40 13.85 13.27
CA LEU A 54 -15.89 12.79 14.15
C LEU A 54 -14.71 12.00 14.74
N ASP A 55 -14.57 11.93 16.06
CA ASP A 55 -13.71 10.90 16.67
C ASP A 55 -14.39 9.53 16.56
N VAL A 56 -13.99 8.77 15.53
CA VAL A 56 -14.57 7.46 15.19
C VAL A 56 -14.39 6.44 16.32
N ASN A 57 -13.20 6.43 16.94
CA ASN A 57 -12.93 5.50 18.04
C ASN A 57 -13.75 5.85 19.30
N ALA A 58 -13.81 7.12 19.66
CA ALA A 58 -14.63 7.57 20.79
C ALA A 58 -16.13 7.33 20.55
N ALA A 59 -16.61 7.56 19.33
CA ALA A 59 -18.00 7.27 18.96
C ALA A 59 -18.35 5.78 19.04
N PHE A 60 -17.43 4.89 18.65
CA PHE A 60 -17.58 3.46 18.84
C PHE A 60 -17.62 3.07 20.33
N GLU A 61 -16.69 3.62 21.12
CA GLU A 61 -16.64 3.39 22.57
C GLU A 61 -17.94 3.86 23.27
N GLU A 62 -18.44 5.04 22.92
CA GLU A 62 -19.69 5.58 23.45
C GLU A 62 -20.89 4.69 23.07
N LYS A 63 -20.98 4.30 21.80
CA LYS A 63 -22.11 3.52 21.26
C LYS A 63 -22.17 2.11 21.84
N TYR A 64 -21.03 1.44 21.99
CA TYR A 64 -21.00 0.01 22.31
C TYR A 64 -20.40 -0.32 23.68
N GLY A 65 -19.76 0.64 24.36
CA GLY A 65 -19.11 0.42 25.66
C GLY A 65 -17.88 -0.50 25.56
N ILE A 66 -17.25 -0.60 24.41
CA ILE A 66 -16.05 -1.39 24.14
C ILE A 66 -14.88 -0.42 23.98
N LYS A 67 -13.82 -0.56 24.79
CA LYS A 67 -12.65 0.31 24.72
C LYS A 67 -11.81 -0.02 23.48
N VAL A 68 -11.38 0.98 22.73
CA VAL A 68 -10.43 0.85 21.61
C VAL A 68 -9.03 1.26 22.06
N ILE A 69 -8.05 0.38 21.85
CA ILE A 69 -6.61 0.71 21.92
C ILE A 69 -6.11 0.75 20.48
N TYR A 70 -5.72 1.93 20.05
CA TYR A 70 -5.34 2.19 18.66
C TYR A 70 -3.85 2.51 18.59
N ASP A 71 -3.11 1.69 17.86
CA ASP A 71 -1.68 1.86 17.57
C ASP A 71 -1.50 2.13 16.07
N THR A 72 -0.41 2.81 15.71
CA THR A 72 -0.08 3.13 14.31
C THR A 72 1.23 2.49 13.84
N PHE A 73 1.36 2.34 12.51
CA PHE A 73 2.57 1.89 11.83
C PHE A 73 2.84 2.73 10.56
N ASP A 74 4.11 2.78 10.16
CA ASP A 74 4.57 3.62 9.05
C ASP A 74 4.68 2.87 7.72
N ASN A 75 4.73 1.52 7.75
CA ASN A 75 4.79 0.67 6.56
C ASN A 75 4.39 -0.77 6.85
N ASN A 76 3.97 -1.48 5.80
CA ASN A 76 3.49 -2.87 5.89
C ASN A 76 4.54 -3.84 6.44
N GLU A 77 5.82 -3.65 6.11
CA GLU A 77 6.90 -4.56 6.50
C GLU A 77 7.18 -4.49 8.01
N SER A 78 7.18 -3.29 8.58
CA SER A 78 7.32 -3.08 10.04
C SER A 78 6.12 -3.62 10.80
N MET A 79 4.90 -3.33 10.31
CA MET A 79 3.65 -3.88 10.84
C MET A 79 3.69 -5.42 10.84
N TYR A 80 3.93 -6.03 9.68
CA TYR A 80 4.02 -7.49 9.54
C TYR A 80 5.05 -8.10 10.48
N SER A 81 6.25 -7.51 10.59
CA SER A 81 7.31 -8.01 11.47
C SER A 81 6.89 -7.97 12.93
N LYS A 82 6.20 -6.88 13.36
CA LYS A 82 5.69 -6.72 14.73
C LYS A 82 4.61 -7.76 15.05
N VAL A 83 3.60 -7.92 14.19
CA VAL A 83 2.51 -8.89 14.45
C VAL A 83 3.02 -10.34 14.38
N LYS A 84 3.95 -10.65 13.46
CA LYS A 84 4.55 -11.97 13.33
C LYS A 84 5.42 -12.36 14.53
N SER A 85 6.06 -11.40 15.18
CA SER A 85 6.88 -11.65 16.37
C SER A 85 6.06 -12.11 17.58
N GLY A 86 4.73 -11.87 17.58
CA GLY A 86 3.81 -12.28 18.63
C GLY A 86 3.98 -11.54 19.95
N GLY A 87 4.76 -10.44 19.98
CA GLY A 87 5.00 -9.65 21.20
C GLY A 87 3.79 -8.81 21.63
N VAL A 88 2.90 -8.46 20.70
CA VAL A 88 1.64 -7.73 20.90
C VAL A 88 0.52 -8.47 20.17
N SER A 89 -0.65 -8.56 20.78
CA SER A 89 -1.82 -9.21 20.21
C SER A 89 -2.81 -8.14 19.77
N TYR A 90 -2.89 -7.88 18.47
CA TYR A 90 -3.94 -7.05 17.89
C TYR A 90 -5.14 -7.90 17.49
N ASP A 91 -6.34 -7.32 17.52
CA ASP A 91 -7.57 -7.95 17.03
C ASP A 91 -7.78 -7.58 15.55
N ILE A 92 -7.51 -6.34 15.18
CA ILE A 92 -7.65 -5.81 13.82
C ILE A 92 -6.32 -5.23 13.32
N VAL A 93 -6.03 -5.46 12.04
CA VAL A 93 -4.98 -4.76 11.28
C VAL A 93 -5.56 -4.25 9.96
N ILE A 94 -5.02 -3.16 9.43
CA ILE A 94 -5.49 -2.55 8.17
C ILE A 94 -4.29 -2.41 7.20
N PRO A 95 -3.84 -3.52 6.60
CA PRO A 95 -2.72 -3.53 5.66
C PRO A 95 -3.16 -3.30 4.22
N SER A 96 -2.19 -3.06 3.34
CA SER A 96 -2.41 -3.03 1.91
C SER A 96 -2.56 -4.44 1.31
N ASP A 97 -3.17 -4.48 0.15
CA ASP A 97 -3.53 -5.65 -0.66
C ASP A 97 -2.47 -6.76 -0.70
N TYR A 98 -1.23 -6.47 -1.14
CA TYR A 98 -0.16 -7.47 -1.23
C TYR A 98 0.23 -8.07 0.12
N MET A 99 0.12 -7.28 1.19
CA MET A 99 0.41 -7.75 2.53
C MET A 99 -0.72 -8.63 3.06
N ILE A 100 -1.99 -8.30 2.74
CA ILE A 100 -3.14 -9.17 3.03
C ILE A 100 -2.96 -10.52 2.36
N ALA A 101 -2.62 -10.54 1.06
CA ALA A 101 -2.36 -11.78 0.33
C ALA A 101 -1.27 -12.65 1.01
N ARG A 102 -0.21 -11.99 1.50
CA ARG A 102 0.86 -12.65 2.26
C ARG A 102 0.37 -13.21 3.58
N MET A 103 -0.39 -12.42 4.35
CA MET A 103 -0.89 -12.81 5.67
C MET A 103 -1.92 -13.94 5.56
N ILE A 104 -2.77 -13.96 4.52
CA ILE A 104 -3.66 -15.09 4.22
C ILE A 104 -2.84 -16.36 3.96
N LYS A 105 -1.84 -16.28 3.06
CA LYS A 105 -0.96 -17.40 2.69
C LYS A 105 -0.22 -17.99 3.90
N GLU A 106 0.12 -17.16 4.86
CA GLU A 106 0.83 -17.56 6.09
C GLU A 106 -0.11 -17.93 7.26
N ASP A 107 -1.43 -18.03 7.04
CA ASP A 107 -2.46 -18.32 8.04
C ASP A 107 -2.42 -17.37 9.25
N MET A 108 -2.21 -16.09 9.00
CA MET A 108 -2.11 -15.04 10.03
C MET A 108 -3.44 -14.31 10.25
N LEU A 109 -4.45 -14.51 9.38
CA LEU A 109 -5.75 -13.86 9.45
C LEU A 109 -6.85 -14.85 9.84
N GLU A 110 -7.90 -14.33 10.48
CA GLU A 110 -9.12 -15.05 10.83
C GLU A 110 -10.18 -14.77 9.76
N LYS A 111 -11.00 -15.78 9.42
CA LYS A 111 -12.16 -15.57 8.55
C LYS A 111 -13.18 -14.67 9.22
N ILE A 112 -13.71 -13.73 8.48
CA ILE A 112 -14.77 -12.82 8.92
C ILE A 112 -16.12 -13.52 8.82
N ASP A 113 -16.96 -13.35 9.83
CA ASP A 113 -18.37 -13.74 9.76
C ASP A 113 -19.19 -12.53 9.27
N PHE A 114 -19.47 -12.51 7.97
CA PHE A 114 -20.18 -11.41 7.32
C PHE A 114 -21.63 -11.28 7.77
N ASP A 115 -22.21 -12.30 8.40
CA ASP A 115 -23.53 -12.18 9.01
C ASP A 115 -23.55 -11.17 10.17
N ASN A 116 -22.39 -10.91 10.79
CA ASN A 116 -22.20 -9.90 11.83
C ASN A 116 -21.92 -8.49 11.26
N ILE A 117 -21.81 -8.36 9.92
CA ILE A 117 -21.42 -7.11 9.24
C ILE A 117 -22.46 -6.73 8.17
N PRO A 118 -23.70 -6.41 8.54
CA PRO A 118 -24.76 -6.05 7.59
C PRO A 118 -24.43 -4.84 6.71
N ASN A 119 -23.53 -3.96 7.15
CA ASN A 119 -23.09 -2.81 6.37
C ASN A 119 -22.10 -3.15 5.24
N PHE A 120 -21.61 -4.40 5.17
CA PHE A 120 -20.86 -4.89 4.01
C PHE A 120 -21.66 -4.80 2.69
N LYS A 121 -22.97 -4.66 2.77
CA LYS A 121 -23.85 -4.40 1.62
C LYS A 121 -23.44 -3.14 0.83
N TYR A 122 -22.82 -2.16 1.48
CA TYR A 122 -22.35 -0.92 0.86
C TYR A 122 -21.01 -1.08 0.10
N ILE A 123 -20.33 -2.20 0.24
CA ILE A 123 -19.14 -2.51 -0.56
C ILE A 123 -19.61 -3.16 -1.87
N PRO A 124 -19.48 -2.49 -3.02
CA PRO A 124 -19.95 -3.02 -4.31
C PRO A 124 -19.06 -4.16 -4.83
N GLU A 125 -19.61 -4.94 -5.77
CA GLU A 125 -18.99 -6.15 -6.32
C GLU A 125 -17.57 -5.90 -6.87
N LYS A 126 -17.33 -4.74 -7.47
CA LYS A 126 -16.01 -4.37 -8.04
C LYS A 126 -14.87 -4.32 -7.00
N TYR A 127 -15.20 -4.22 -5.72
CA TYR A 127 -14.23 -4.22 -4.61
C TYR A 127 -14.27 -5.52 -3.79
N ARG A 128 -15.05 -6.54 -4.20
CA ARG A 128 -15.12 -7.84 -3.54
C ARG A 128 -14.29 -8.86 -4.26
N ASN A 129 -13.78 -9.85 -3.54
CA ASN A 129 -13.03 -10.99 -4.10
C ASN A 129 -11.88 -10.57 -5.02
N LEU A 130 -11.18 -9.48 -4.65
CA LEU A 130 -10.01 -9.01 -5.40
C LEU A 130 -8.86 -10.04 -5.28
N ASP A 131 -7.89 -9.95 -6.18
CA ASP A 131 -6.78 -10.93 -6.30
C ASP A 131 -6.02 -11.18 -5.00
N TYR A 132 -6.00 -10.22 -4.09
CA TYR A 132 -5.34 -10.36 -2.79
C TYR A 132 -6.14 -11.19 -1.76
N ASP A 133 -7.48 -11.25 -1.90
CA ASP A 133 -8.39 -12.10 -1.13
C ASP A 133 -9.46 -12.70 -2.07
N PRO A 134 -9.10 -13.66 -2.94
CA PRO A 134 -10.00 -14.16 -3.99
C PRO A 134 -11.21 -14.92 -3.45
N THR A 135 -11.19 -15.30 -2.18
CA THR A 135 -12.35 -15.90 -1.51
C THR A 135 -13.28 -14.87 -0.88
N GLY A 136 -12.77 -13.64 -0.64
CA GLY A 136 -13.49 -12.58 0.05
C GLY A 136 -13.85 -12.93 1.49
N GLU A 137 -13.08 -13.81 2.13
CA GLU A 137 -13.39 -14.31 3.47
C GLU A 137 -12.61 -13.61 4.60
N TYR A 138 -11.54 -12.82 4.24
CA TYR A 138 -10.56 -12.36 5.22
C TYR A 138 -10.47 -10.85 5.37
N SER A 139 -11.06 -10.09 4.45
CA SER A 139 -10.87 -8.64 4.37
C SER A 139 -12.13 -7.87 4.03
N ILE A 140 -12.22 -6.63 4.51
CA ILE A 140 -13.22 -5.64 4.08
C ILE A 140 -12.46 -4.43 3.58
N PRO A 141 -12.61 -4.05 2.30
CA PRO A 141 -11.98 -2.85 1.74
C PRO A 141 -12.32 -1.61 2.58
N TYR A 142 -11.29 -0.82 2.90
CA TYR A 142 -11.38 0.36 3.75
C TYR A 142 -11.14 1.64 2.94
N THR A 143 -10.08 1.66 2.14
CA THR A 143 -9.73 2.76 1.24
C THR A 143 -9.26 2.24 -0.10
N VAL A 144 -9.33 3.09 -1.11
CA VAL A 144 -8.76 2.87 -2.44
C VAL A 144 -7.99 4.13 -2.84
N SER A 145 -6.83 3.99 -3.45
CA SER A 145 -6.03 5.14 -3.83
C SER A 145 -5.01 4.81 -4.92
N TYR A 146 -4.29 5.85 -5.34
CA TYR A 146 -3.29 5.79 -6.40
C TYR A 146 -2.03 6.53 -5.96
N VAL A 147 -0.89 6.08 -6.44
CA VAL A 147 0.36 6.83 -6.35
C VAL A 147 0.48 7.73 -7.57
N GLY A 148 0.91 8.98 -7.37
CA GLY A 148 1.17 9.89 -8.48
C GLY A 148 2.31 10.83 -8.16
N LEU A 149 2.47 11.87 -8.95
CA LEU A 149 3.54 12.83 -8.84
C LEU A 149 3.00 14.19 -8.40
N ILE A 150 3.36 14.62 -7.20
CA ILE A 150 3.12 15.96 -6.68
C ILE A 150 4.22 16.88 -7.20
N TYR A 151 3.86 18.08 -7.64
CA TYR A 151 4.82 19.10 -8.01
C TYR A 151 4.41 20.48 -7.50
N ASN A 152 5.42 21.29 -7.17
CA ASN A 152 5.22 22.67 -6.73
C ASN A 152 5.23 23.60 -7.95
N THR A 153 4.11 24.22 -8.29
CA THR A 153 3.92 25.06 -9.46
C THR A 153 4.77 26.35 -9.46
N LYS A 154 5.33 26.73 -8.31
CA LYS A 154 6.28 27.85 -8.22
C LYS A 154 7.70 27.45 -8.60
N MET A 155 8.04 26.17 -8.48
CA MET A 155 9.38 25.63 -8.78
C MET A 155 9.41 24.91 -10.12
N VAL A 156 8.32 24.27 -10.52
CA VAL A 156 8.16 23.49 -11.74
C VAL A 156 7.35 24.31 -12.74
N LYS A 157 7.97 24.70 -13.87
CA LYS A 157 7.36 25.62 -14.85
C LYS A 157 6.30 24.97 -15.72
N GLU A 158 6.50 23.72 -16.08
CA GLU A 158 5.61 22.93 -16.94
C GLU A 158 5.21 21.67 -16.18
N ALA A 159 3.91 21.36 -16.17
CA ALA A 159 3.40 20.17 -15.50
C ALA A 159 4.12 18.91 -16.03
N PRO A 160 4.74 18.10 -15.18
CA PRO A 160 5.37 16.86 -15.62
C PRO A 160 4.29 15.86 -16.07
N ASP A 161 4.59 15.03 -17.08
CA ASP A 161 3.70 13.96 -17.55
C ASP A 161 4.33 12.57 -17.38
N SER A 162 5.50 12.52 -16.75
CA SER A 162 6.34 11.32 -16.68
C SER A 162 7.05 11.22 -15.33
N TRP A 163 7.25 10.00 -14.83
CA TRP A 163 8.12 9.73 -13.70
C TRP A 163 9.58 10.15 -13.93
N GLU A 164 10.01 10.32 -15.19
CA GLU A 164 11.37 10.75 -15.53
C GLU A 164 11.72 12.13 -14.93
N ALA A 165 10.73 12.95 -14.60
CA ALA A 165 10.92 14.22 -13.90
C ALA A 165 11.68 14.06 -12.56
N LEU A 166 11.56 12.91 -11.89
CA LEU A 166 12.28 12.59 -10.65
C LEU A 166 13.79 12.34 -10.87
N TRP A 167 14.26 12.35 -12.11
CA TRP A 167 15.67 12.24 -12.52
C TRP A 167 16.17 13.51 -13.19
N ASP A 168 15.36 14.57 -13.25
CA ASP A 168 15.72 15.79 -13.94
C ASP A 168 16.71 16.62 -13.11
N GLU A 169 17.85 16.97 -13.73
CA GLU A 169 18.94 17.75 -13.11
C GLU A 169 18.53 19.18 -12.76
N ASP A 170 17.50 19.72 -13.42
CA ASP A 170 16.95 21.05 -13.11
C ASP A 170 16.33 21.11 -11.70
N TYR A 171 15.99 19.97 -11.12
CA TYR A 171 15.41 19.85 -9.77
C TYR A 171 16.38 19.24 -8.75
N THR A 172 17.68 19.19 -9.05
CA THR A 172 18.70 18.70 -8.11
C THR A 172 18.53 19.32 -6.72
N ASP A 173 18.65 18.51 -5.67
CA ASP A 173 18.43 18.85 -4.25
C ASP A 173 16.97 19.22 -3.87
N ASN A 174 16.03 19.19 -4.81
CA ASN A 174 14.62 19.55 -4.60
C ASN A 174 13.66 18.40 -4.92
N ILE A 175 14.13 17.16 -4.97
CA ILE A 175 13.34 15.95 -5.23
C ILE A 175 13.18 15.16 -3.95
N LEU A 176 11.95 14.82 -3.62
CA LEU A 176 11.66 13.80 -2.61
C LEU A 176 11.46 12.45 -3.30
N MET A 177 11.68 11.37 -2.56
CA MET A 177 11.48 9.99 -3.02
C MET A 177 11.00 9.13 -1.86
N PHE A 178 10.21 8.10 -2.14
CA PHE A 178 9.77 7.15 -1.13
C PHE A 178 10.93 6.49 -0.37
N ASN A 179 10.86 6.47 0.95
CA ASN A 179 11.72 5.64 1.79
C ASN A 179 11.16 4.20 1.97
N ASN A 180 10.29 3.80 1.10
CA ASN A 180 9.65 2.51 1.02
C ASN A 180 10.13 1.81 -0.26
N PRO A 181 10.74 0.60 -0.16
CA PRO A 181 11.31 -0.07 -1.32
C PRO A 181 10.24 -0.45 -2.35
N ARG A 182 9.03 -0.83 -1.93
CA ARG A 182 8.01 -1.31 -2.85
C ARG A 182 7.61 -0.22 -3.83
N ASP A 183 7.29 0.98 -3.32
CA ASP A 183 6.87 2.12 -4.13
C ASP A 183 8.04 2.72 -4.93
N ALA A 184 9.22 2.84 -4.32
CA ALA A 184 10.40 3.35 -5.02
C ALA A 184 10.76 2.48 -6.24
N PHE A 185 10.75 1.15 -6.09
CA PHE A 185 10.97 0.24 -7.21
C PHE A 185 9.85 0.30 -8.26
N ALA A 186 8.59 0.45 -7.86
CA ALA A 186 7.47 0.55 -8.79
C ALA A 186 7.60 1.74 -9.74
N ILE A 187 8.08 2.89 -9.24
CA ILE A 187 8.37 4.06 -10.09
C ILE A 187 9.44 3.74 -11.14
N ALA A 188 10.56 3.14 -10.72
CA ALA A 188 11.60 2.74 -11.65
C ALA A 188 11.10 1.68 -12.66
N GLN A 189 10.30 0.72 -12.19
CA GLN A 189 9.70 -0.31 -13.02
C GLN A 189 8.69 0.27 -14.02
N SER A 190 7.93 1.31 -13.63
CA SER A 190 7.04 2.04 -14.55
C SER A 190 7.81 2.63 -15.73
N ILE A 191 8.89 3.38 -15.45
CA ILE A 191 9.75 3.96 -16.50
C ILE A 191 10.31 2.86 -17.42
N LEU A 192 10.68 1.73 -16.85
CA LEU A 192 11.24 0.59 -17.59
C LEU A 192 10.17 -0.27 -18.29
N GLY A 193 8.89 0.06 -18.15
CA GLY A 193 7.78 -0.74 -18.71
C GLY A 193 7.71 -2.16 -18.14
N GLN A 194 8.15 -2.36 -16.90
CA GLN A 194 8.19 -3.65 -16.22
C GLN A 194 6.92 -3.88 -15.39
N ASP A 195 6.61 -5.15 -15.15
CA ASP A 195 5.61 -5.56 -14.18
C ASP A 195 6.14 -5.36 -12.75
N TYR A 196 5.36 -4.69 -11.88
CA TYR A 196 5.70 -4.48 -10.46
C TYR A 196 5.85 -5.78 -9.67
N ASN A 197 5.24 -6.85 -10.16
CA ASN A 197 5.17 -8.16 -9.54
C ASN A 197 6.12 -9.17 -10.19
N THR A 198 7.06 -8.69 -11.02
CA THR A 198 7.99 -9.56 -11.74
C THR A 198 8.83 -10.43 -10.81
N GLU A 199 8.94 -11.71 -11.10
CA GLU A 199 9.84 -12.64 -10.43
C GLU A 199 11.26 -12.65 -11.06
N SER A 200 11.52 -11.78 -12.03
CA SER A 200 12.79 -11.69 -12.72
C SER A 200 13.84 -10.93 -11.89
N PHE A 201 14.84 -11.63 -11.39
CA PHE A 201 15.99 -11.03 -10.69
C PHE A 201 16.74 -10.01 -11.55
N ALA A 202 16.76 -10.19 -12.87
CA ALA A 202 17.37 -9.25 -13.81
C ALA A 202 16.60 -7.94 -13.85
N ALA A 203 15.26 -8.01 -13.93
CA ALA A 203 14.40 -6.82 -13.92
C ALA A 203 14.59 -5.98 -12.66
N TRP A 204 14.62 -6.61 -11.48
CA TRP A 204 14.88 -5.93 -10.21
C TRP A 204 16.24 -5.24 -10.16
N ARG A 205 17.30 -5.89 -10.67
CA ARG A 205 18.64 -5.28 -10.73
C ARG A 205 18.69 -4.06 -11.66
N VAL A 206 17.95 -4.09 -12.76
CA VAL A 206 17.85 -2.98 -13.68
C VAL A 206 17.11 -1.81 -13.04
N ALA A 207 15.99 -2.05 -12.39
CA ALA A 207 15.26 -1.03 -11.64
C ALA A 207 16.14 -0.43 -10.53
N ALA A 208 16.92 -1.26 -9.82
CA ALA A 208 17.91 -0.78 -8.84
C ALA A 208 19.00 0.10 -9.48
N ALA A 209 19.46 -0.23 -10.69
CA ALA A 209 20.45 0.60 -11.39
C ALA A 209 19.88 1.97 -11.74
N LEU A 210 18.61 2.05 -12.19
CA LEU A 210 17.93 3.30 -12.44
C LEU A 210 17.76 4.13 -11.15
N LEU A 211 17.38 3.51 -10.04
CA LEU A 211 17.30 4.18 -8.73
C LEU A 211 18.68 4.67 -8.23
N LYS A 212 19.75 3.94 -8.51
CA LYS A 212 21.11 4.40 -8.21
C LYS A 212 21.50 5.62 -9.04
N GLU A 213 21.06 5.67 -10.30
CA GLU A 213 21.28 6.85 -11.17
C GLU A 213 20.57 8.09 -10.62
N GLN A 214 19.39 7.95 -10.02
CA GLN A 214 18.68 9.04 -9.36
C GLN A 214 19.50 9.75 -8.28
N LYS A 215 20.49 9.06 -7.68
CA LYS A 215 21.37 9.68 -6.67
C LYS A 215 22.18 10.85 -7.23
N SER A 216 22.28 11.00 -8.54
CA SER A 216 22.95 12.16 -9.19
C SER A 216 22.21 13.47 -8.96
N VAL A 217 20.88 13.43 -8.77
CA VAL A 217 20.04 14.59 -8.46
C VAL A 217 19.76 14.73 -6.95
N ASN A 218 20.44 13.93 -6.12
CA ASN A 218 20.42 13.99 -4.66
C ASN A 218 19.03 13.97 -4.03
N PRO A 219 18.19 12.95 -4.30
CA PRO A 219 16.85 12.88 -3.74
C PRO A 219 16.89 12.67 -2.23
N VAL A 220 15.90 13.26 -1.53
CA VAL A 220 15.68 13.03 -0.10
C VAL A 220 14.62 11.94 0.05
N TYR A 221 14.98 10.85 0.72
CA TYR A 221 14.04 9.76 1.00
C TYR A 221 13.16 10.14 2.20
N VAL A 222 11.85 10.05 2.03
CA VAL A 222 10.83 10.47 3.01
C VAL A 222 9.75 9.40 3.18
N ASN A 223 9.15 9.39 4.35
CA ASN A 223 7.82 8.87 4.64
C ASN A 223 6.91 10.08 4.90
N ASP A 224 6.28 10.20 6.05
CA ASP A 224 5.38 11.30 6.40
C ASP A 224 6.07 12.67 6.47
N GLU A 225 7.42 12.73 6.47
CA GLU A 225 8.12 14.01 6.32
C GLU A 225 7.81 14.74 5.01
N VAL A 226 7.19 14.05 4.04
CA VAL A 226 6.72 14.65 2.79
C VAL A 226 5.75 15.80 3.05
N PHE A 227 4.84 15.67 4.01
CA PHE A 227 3.85 16.70 4.35
C PHE A 227 4.55 18.03 4.64
N LEU A 228 5.39 18.06 5.66
CA LEU A 228 6.10 19.28 6.05
C LEU A 228 6.91 19.89 4.89
N LYS A 229 7.59 19.05 4.09
CA LYS A 229 8.47 19.51 3.02
C LYS A 229 7.73 20.06 1.80
N MET A 230 6.60 19.45 1.43
CA MET A 230 5.78 19.94 0.32
C MET A 230 4.94 21.14 0.75
N GLU A 231 4.36 21.12 1.94
CA GLU A 231 3.57 22.24 2.48
C GLU A 231 4.40 23.50 2.68
N SER A 232 5.65 23.37 3.16
CA SER A 232 6.57 24.51 3.31
C SER A 232 7.13 25.01 1.98
N GLY A 233 6.95 24.27 0.87
CA GLY A 233 7.52 24.60 -0.43
C GLY A 233 9.01 24.34 -0.54
N GLU A 234 9.59 23.47 0.31
CA GLU A 234 11.01 23.11 0.27
C GLU A 234 11.38 22.22 -0.93
N ALA A 235 10.40 21.46 -1.48
CA ALA A 235 10.66 20.53 -2.57
C ALA A 235 9.87 20.88 -3.84
N ALA A 236 10.45 20.56 -4.99
CA ALA A 236 9.83 20.73 -6.29
C ALA A 236 8.95 19.56 -6.70
N LEU A 237 9.40 18.33 -6.41
CA LEU A 237 8.78 17.09 -6.87
C LEU A 237 8.75 16.05 -5.74
N ALA A 238 7.62 15.35 -5.61
CA ALA A 238 7.47 14.23 -4.71
C ALA A 238 6.52 13.18 -5.31
N PRO A 239 6.92 11.92 -5.48
CA PRO A 239 5.96 10.84 -5.70
C PRO A 239 5.25 10.56 -4.37
N TYR A 240 3.92 10.56 -4.36
CA TYR A 240 3.16 10.24 -3.15
C TYR A 240 1.72 9.84 -3.47
N TYR A 241 0.95 9.55 -2.44
CA TYR A 241 -0.44 9.11 -2.55
C TYR A 241 -1.38 10.29 -2.79
N VAL A 242 -2.43 10.08 -3.60
CA VAL A 242 -3.34 11.16 -3.99
C VAL A 242 -4.13 11.71 -2.80
N GLY A 243 -4.51 10.89 -1.83
CA GLY A 243 -5.22 11.36 -0.63
C GLY A 243 -4.35 12.34 0.17
N ASP A 244 -3.11 11.97 0.44
CA ASP A 244 -2.16 12.83 1.16
C ASP A 244 -1.85 14.12 0.38
N PHE A 245 -1.83 14.06 -0.96
CA PHE A 245 -1.73 15.27 -1.77
C PHE A 245 -2.89 16.22 -1.51
N LEU A 246 -4.12 15.73 -1.43
CA LEU A 246 -5.30 16.59 -1.17
C LEU A 246 -5.19 17.29 0.18
N THR A 247 -4.76 16.58 1.22
CA THR A 247 -4.47 17.16 2.54
C THR A 247 -3.36 18.22 2.47
N MET A 248 -2.24 17.92 1.79
CA MET A 248 -1.14 18.89 1.60
C MET A 248 -1.57 20.10 0.78
N TYR A 249 -2.45 19.92 -0.21
CA TYR A 249 -2.96 21.00 -1.06
C TYR A 249 -3.79 22.04 -0.27
N GLU A 250 -4.51 21.61 0.76
CA GLU A 250 -5.23 22.53 1.65
C GLU A 250 -4.29 23.50 2.35
N ASN A 251 -3.09 23.04 2.74
CA ASN A 251 -2.07 23.85 3.40
C ASN A 251 -1.17 24.61 2.42
N ASN A 252 -0.99 24.10 1.20
CA ASN A 252 -0.19 24.74 0.15
C ASN A 252 -0.86 24.62 -1.23
N PRO A 253 -1.68 25.62 -1.64
CA PRO A 253 -2.37 25.60 -2.93
C PRO A 253 -1.46 25.79 -4.15
N ASP A 254 -0.15 25.97 -3.94
CA ASP A 254 0.84 25.97 -5.03
C ASP A 254 1.26 24.55 -5.46
N LEU A 255 0.77 23.51 -4.76
CA LEU A 255 0.95 22.12 -5.13
C LEU A 255 -0.02 21.72 -6.24
N ALA A 256 0.39 20.78 -7.08
CA ALA A 256 -0.45 20.16 -8.08
C ALA A 256 -0.05 18.67 -8.21
N PHE A 257 -0.93 17.88 -8.81
CA PHE A 257 -0.79 16.43 -8.90
C PHE A 257 -1.03 15.95 -10.33
N VAL A 258 -0.27 14.93 -10.75
CA VAL A 258 -0.46 14.28 -12.05
C VAL A 258 -0.29 12.77 -11.92
N TYR A 259 -0.97 12.04 -12.79
CA TYR A 259 -0.75 10.62 -13.03
C TYR A 259 0.23 10.45 -14.21
N PRO A 260 1.47 9.99 -13.98
CA PRO A 260 2.45 9.80 -15.05
C PRO A 260 2.02 8.77 -16.10
N LYS A 261 2.35 9.05 -17.36
CA LYS A 261 1.94 8.27 -18.54
C LYS A 261 2.44 6.82 -18.56
N GLU A 262 3.52 6.51 -17.87
CA GLU A 262 4.06 5.16 -17.79
C GLU A 262 3.14 4.22 -17.00
N GLY A 263 2.34 4.79 -16.10
CA GLY A 263 1.43 4.09 -15.21
C GLY A 263 1.79 4.23 -13.74
N VAL A 264 0.85 3.88 -12.88
CA VAL A 264 0.92 4.10 -11.45
C VAL A 264 0.51 2.86 -10.65
N ASN A 265 0.91 2.80 -9.40
CA ASN A 265 0.33 1.85 -8.47
C ASN A 265 -1.09 2.29 -8.08
N TYR A 266 -2.02 1.37 -8.19
CA TYR A 266 -3.35 1.40 -7.57
C TYR A 266 -3.32 0.43 -6.39
N PHE A 267 -3.91 0.78 -5.27
CA PHE A 267 -3.94 -0.09 -4.11
C PHE A 267 -5.27 -0.02 -3.37
N VAL A 268 -5.52 -1.08 -2.60
CA VAL A 268 -6.66 -1.21 -1.70
C VAL A 268 -6.12 -1.56 -0.32
N ASP A 269 -6.40 -0.72 0.66
CA ASP A 269 -6.18 -1.07 2.05
C ASP A 269 -7.46 -1.66 2.62
N ALA A 270 -7.35 -2.72 3.40
CA ALA A 270 -8.53 -3.40 3.90
C ALA A 270 -8.38 -3.83 5.36
N CYS A 271 -9.51 -3.78 6.06
CA CYS A 271 -9.61 -4.23 7.44
C CYS A 271 -9.58 -5.75 7.51
N CYS A 272 -8.69 -6.29 8.34
CA CYS A 272 -8.52 -7.73 8.56
C CYS A 272 -8.55 -8.06 10.05
N ILE A 273 -9.07 -9.23 10.39
CA ILE A 273 -9.07 -9.76 11.76
C ILE A 273 -7.86 -10.69 11.91
N MET A 274 -7.06 -10.46 12.94
CA MET A 274 -5.87 -11.27 13.22
C MET A 274 -6.25 -12.68 13.68
N LYS A 275 -5.45 -13.67 13.25
CA LYS A 275 -5.59 -15.05 13.72
C LYS A 275 -5.45 -15.13 15.24
N GLY A 276 -6.46 -15.69 15.88
CA GLY A 276 -6.50 -15.79 17.35
C GLY A 276 -6.83 -14.48 18.06
N ALA A 277 -7.46 -13.51 17.37
CA ALA A 277 -8.05 -12.33 17.98
C ALA A 277 -8.91 -12.71 19.20
N LYS A 278 -8.68 -12.05 20.32
CA LYS A 278 -9.35 -12.37 21.58
C LYS A 278 -10.83 -12.00 21.56
N ASN A 279 -11.15 -10.95 20.84
CA ASN A 279 -12.49 -10.35 20.80
C ASN A 279 -13.03 -10.29 19.36
N LYS A 280 -13.01 -11.44 18.64
CA LYS A 280 -13.45 -11.51 17.22
C LYS A 280 -14.80 -10.85 16.98
N LYS A 281 -15.82 -11.08 17.86
CA LYS A 281 -17.14 -10.45 17.71
C LYS A 281 -17.09 -8.92 17.88
N ALA A 282 -16.25 -8.41 18.79
CA ALA A 282 -16.06 -6.97 18.93
C ALA A 282 -15.32 -6.40 17.70
N ALA A 283 -14.38 -7.15 17.11
CA ALA A 283 -13.72 -6.78 15.86
C ALA A 283 -14.75 -6.72 14.72
N GLU A 284 -15.58 -7.71 14.53
CA GLU A 284 -16.65 -7.72 13.51
C GLU A 284 -17.64 -6.56 13.72
N LEU A 285 -18.00 -6.25 14.96
CA LEU A 285 -18.85 -5.10 15.28
C LEU A 285 -18.18 -3.77 14.92
N TYR A 286 -16.87 -3.64 15.15
CA TYR A 286 -16.10 -2.46 14.77
C TYR A 286 -15.99 -2.33 13.24
N LEU A 287 -15.76 -3.43 12.52
CA LEU A 287 -15.77 -3.44 11.07
C LEU A 287 -17.14 -3.05 10.50
N ASN A 288 -18.22 -3.51 11.12
CA ASN A 288 -19.57 -3.09 10.74
C ASN A 288 -19.79 -1.59 10.99
N PHE A 289 -19.30 -1.07 12.12
CA PHE A 289 -19.39 0.34 12.49
C PHE A 289 -18.61 1.24 11.51
N LEU A 290 -17.37 0.87 11.13
CA LEU A 290 -16.60 1.60 10.12
C LEU A 290 -17.30 1.69 8.76
N ASN A 291 -18.21 0.76 8.46
CA ASN A 291 -19.00 0.74 7.24
C ASN A 291 -20.40 1.35 7.40
N GLU A 292 -20.75 1.94 8.55
CA GLU A 292 -21.96 2.77 8.66
C GLU A 292 -21.78 4.01 7.77
N PRO A 293 -22.80 4.42 6.97
CA PRO A 293 -22.64 5.51 6.01
C PRO A 293 -22.06 6.80 6.60
N GLU A 294 -22.54 7.21 7.77
CA GLU A 294 -22.09 8.43 8.46
C GLU A 294 -20.65 8.33 8.94
N VAL A 295 -20.22 7.14 9.41
CA VAL A 295 -18.84 6.88 9.88
C VAL A 295 -17.88 6.77 8.70
N ALA A 296 -18.29 6.05 7.66
CA ALA A 296 -17.49 5.92 6.44
C ALA A 296 -17.30 7.26 5.73
N LEU A 297 -18.34 8.12 5.73
CA LEU A 297 -18.26 9.48 5.20
C LEU A 297 -17.29 10.33 6.00
N ALA A 298 -17.41 10.34 7.33
CA ALA A 298 -16.50 11.11 8.19
C ALA A 298 -15.02 10.69 8.00
N ASN A 299 -14.77 9.38 7.90
CA ASN A 299 -13.43 8.88 7.61
C ASN A 299 -12.94 9.34 6.22
N ALA A 300 -13.76 9.18 5.18
CA ALA A 300 -13.37 9.52 3.81
C ALA A 300 -13.07 11.02 3.65
N GLU A 301 -13.83 11.89 4.32
CA GLU A 301 -13.58 13.34 4.33
C GLU A 301 -12.32 13.72 5.09
N TYR A 302 -12.07 13.09 6.25
CA TYR A 302 -10.91 13.40 7.08
C TYR A 302 -9.60 12.91 6.45
N ILE A 303 -9.56 11.66 5.96
CA ILE A 303 -8.34 11.06 5.42
C ILE A 303 -8.12 11.37 3.93
N CYS A 304 -9.10 11.97 3.25
CA CYS A 304 -9.04 12.37 1.84
C CYS A 304 -8.73 11.23 0.86
N TYR A 305 -9.01 9.97 1.23
CA TYR A 305 -8.82 8.81 0.36
C TYR A 305 -10.13 8.36 -0.29
N GLY A 306 -10.04 7.75 -1.46
CA GLY A 306 -11.20 7.17 -2.12
C GLY A 306 -11.86 6.10 -1.25
N SER A 307 -13.17 6.22 -1.03
CA SER A 307 -13.93 5.25 -0.27
C SER A 307 -14.44 4.12 -1.18
N PRO A 308 -14.26 2.85 -0.81
CA PRO A 308 -14.93 1.74 -1.50
C PRO A 308 -16.40 1.60 -1.08
N ASN A 309 -16.88 2.38 -0.11
CA ASN A 309 -18.26 2.33 0.38
C ASN A 309 -19.17 3.16 -0.53
N SER A 310 -20.15 2.51 -1.19
CA SER A 310 -21.05 3.17 -2.14
C SER A 310 -21.92 4.25 -1.52
N ALA A 311 -22.24 4.14 -0.23
CA ALA A 311 -22.99 5.17 0.47
C ALA A 311 -22.21 6.48 0.65
N VAL A 312 -20.88 6.45 0.45
CA VAL A 312 -20.01 7.63 0.51
C VAL A 312 -19.85 8.24 -0.87
N TYR A 313 -19.27 7.50 -1.83
CA TYR A 313 -18.93 8.09 -3.14
C TYR A 313 -20.15 8.35 -4.04
N GLU A 314 -21.35 7.88 -3.66
CA GLU A 314 -22.62 8.21 -4.29
C GLU A 314 -23.38 9.35 -3.56
N ASP A 315 -22.86 9.84 -2.43
CA ASP A 315 -23.44 10.94 -1.67
C ASP A 315 -23.04 12.29 -2.28
N GLU A 316 -24.02 13.08 -2.74
CA GLU A 316 -23.79 14.39 -3.36
C GLU A 316 -23.28 15.46 -2.37
N GLU A 317 -23.40 15.23 -1.07
CA GLU A 317 -22.87 16.11 -0.01
C GLU A 317 -21.41 15.79 0.32
N TYR A 318 -20.86 14.68 -0.20
CA TYR A 318 -19.45 14.30 -0.01
C TYR A 318 -18.54 15.31 -0.72
N SER A 319 -17.55 15.88 0.01
CA SER A 319 -16.68 16.94 -0.50
C SER A 319 -15.90 16.56 -1.75
N TYR A 320 -15.59 15.26 -1.89
CA TYR A 320 -14.85 14.70 -3.03
C TYR A 320 -15.75 13.93 -3.99
N TYR A 321 -17.07 14.19 -3.96
CA TYR A 321 -18.02 13.57 -4.90
C TYR A 321 -17.55 13.81 -6.34
N GLN A 322 -17.29 12.71 -7.06
CA GLN A 322 -16.79 12.74 -8.44
C GLN A 322 -15.45 13.50 -8.64
N ASP A 323 -14.63 13.65 -7.60
CA ASP A 323 -13.27 14.17 -7.78
C ASP A 323 -12.48 13.25 -8.73
N GLU A 324 -11.96 13.82 -9.84
CA GLU A 324 -11.28 13.06 -10.89
C GLU A 324 -9.94 12.47 -10.45
N LEU A 325 -9.34 12.98 -9.37
CA LEU A 325 -8.11 12.43 -8.80
C LEU A 325 -8.40 11.21 -7.92
N LEU A 326 -9.45 11.26 -7.09
CA LEU A 326 -9.82 10.12 -6.24
C LEU A 326 -10.60 9.05 -7.00
N TYR A 327 -11.43 9.45 -7.95
CA TYR A 327 -12.31 8.57 -8.73
C TYR A 327 -12.09 8.76 -10.23
N PRO A 328 -10.87 8.51 -10.74
CA PRO A 328 -10.55 8.71 -12.14
C PRO A 328 -11.39 7.79 -13.04
N GLU A 329 -11.67 8.25 -14.26
CA GLU A 329 -12.33 7.42 -15.26
C GLU A 329 -11.52 6.12 -15.51
N GLU A 330 -12.20 4.99 -15.50
CA GLU A 330 -11.56 3.68 -15.70
C GLU A 330 -10.80 3.64 -17.04
N GLY A 331 -9.52 3.31 -16.97
CA GLY A 331 -8.65 3.23 -18.14
C GLY A 331 -8.07 4.56 -18.63
N SER A 332 -8.27 5.68 -17.92
CA SER A 332 -7.66 6.98 -18.26
C SER A 332 -6.13 6.95 -18.21
N PHE A 333 -5.56 6.10 -17.37
CA PHE A 333 -4.13 5.80 -17.30
C PHE A 333 -3.87 4.34 -16.91
N LYS A 334 -2.64 3.87 -17.05
CA LYS A 334 -2.27 2.51 -16.68
C LYS A 334 -2.17 2.37 -15.17
N THR A 335 -2.70 1.30 -14.63
CA THR A 335 -2.59 0.96 -13.21
C THR A 335 -2.08 -0.46 -13.02
N GLN A 336 -1.35 -0.69 -11.93
CA GLN A 336 -0.98 -2.02 -11.48
C GLN A 336 -1.16 -2.13 -9.96
N LEU A 337 -1.73 -3.25 -9.51
CA LEU A 337 -1.78 -3.64 -8.10
C LEU A 337 -0.48 -4.34 -7.70
N PHE A 338 -0.08 -4.17 -6.46
CA PHE A 338 0.98 -5.01 -5.90
C PHE A 338 0.43 -6.41 -5.58
N GLN A 339 1.27 -7.42 -5.80
CA GLN A 339 1.03 -8.79 -5.39
C GLN A 339 2.11 -9.24 -4.41
N ASN A 340 1.83 -10.30 -3.68
CA ASN A 340 2.82 -10.90 -2.79
C ASN A 340 3.94 -11.57 -3.62
N LEU A 341 5.14 -11.04 -3.48
CA LEU A 341 6.34 -11.57 -4.16
C LEU A 341 6.85 -12.86 -3.49
N SER A 342 7.62 -13.63 -4.22
CA SER A 342 8.32 -14.79 -3.63
C SER A 342 9.32 -14.35 -2.56
N PRO A 343 9.61 -15.21 -1.55
CA PRO A 343 10.61 -14.91 -0.54
C PRO A 343 11.98 -14.57 -1.12
N GLU A 344 12.35 -15.19 -2.24
CA GLU A 344 13.61 -14.97 -2.95
C GLU A 344 13.68 -13.57 -3.55
N VAL A 345 12.58 -13.10 -4.15
CA VAL A 345 12.50 -11.74 -4.71
C VAL A 345 12.44 -10.70 -3.59
N LEU A 346 11.71 -10.96 -2.50
CA LEU A 346 11.69 -10.06 -1.33
C LEU A 346 13.08 -9.89 -0.72
N ALA A 347 13.84 -10.98 -0.58
CA ALA A 347 15.22 -10.93 -0.09
C ALA A 347 16.15 -10.16 -1.05
N LEU A 348 15.97 -10.35 -2.36
CA LEU A 348 16.71 -9.59 -3.36
C LEU A 348 16.34 -8.10 -3.32
N GLN A 349 15.05 -7.75 -3.28
CA GLN A 349 14.57 -6.37 -3.19
C GLN A 349 15.18 -5.66 -1.99
N SER A 350 15.16 -6.28 -0.80
CA SER A 350 15.77 -5.72 0.41
C SER A 350 17.26 -5.44 0.23
N THR A 351 18.00 -6.40 -0.35
CA THR A 351 19.44 -6.23 -0.60
C THR A 351 19.71 -5.10 -1.60
N LEU A 352 18.94 -5.05 -2.69
CA LEU A 352 19.08 -4.01 -3.70
C LEU A 352 18.69 -2.63 -3.18
N TRP A 353 17.69 -2.55 -2.28
CA TRP A 353 17.29 -1.31 -1.64
C TRP A 353 18.39 -0.75 -0.73
N ASP A 354 19.03 -1.60 0.07
CA ASP A 354 20.20 -1.20 0.86
C ASP A 354 21.34 -0.71 -0.05
N ASP A 355 21.58 -1.38 -1.17
CA ASP A 355 22.56 -0.96 -2.17
C ASP A 355 22.22 0.41 -2.79
N VAL A 356 20.95 0.67 -3.11
CA VAL A 356 20.48 1.98 -3.63
C VAL A 356 20.70 3.08 -2.60
N LYS A 357 20.25 2.87 -1.35
CA LYS A 357 20.39 3.91 -0.31
C LYS A 357 21.85 4.25 -0.01
N ASN A 358 22.73 3.27 -0.03
CA ASN A 358 24.16 3.44 0.28
C ASN A 358 25.01 3.80 -0.95
N TYR A 359 24.41 3.86 -2.16
CA TYR A 359 25.15 4.17 -3.37
C TYR A 359 25.62 5.63 -3.38
N VAL A 360 26.91 5.84 -3.73
CA VAL A 360 27.50 7.15 -3.93
C VAL A 360 27.88 7.27 -5.41
N PRO A 361 27.35 8.25 -6.15
CA PRO A 361 27.67 8.43 -7.55
C PRO A 361 29.18 8.61 -7.78
N SER A 362 29.75 7.85 -8.73
CA SER A 362 31.18 7.89 -9.05
C SER A 362 31.55 8.92 -10.13
N GLY A 363 30.59 9.75 -10.56
CA GLY A 363 30.77 10.77 -11.62
C GLY A 363 30.63 10.22 -13.05
N ASN A 364 30.51 8.90 -13.23
CA ASN A 364 30.17 8.30 -14.53
C ASN A 364 28.67 8.03 -14.56
N SER A 365 27.89 8.98 -15.04
CA SER A 365 26.44 8.82 -15.19
C SER A 365 26.13 7.79 -16.28
N ILE A 366 25.22 6.87 -15.98
CA ILE A 366 24.61 5.93 -16.94
C ILE A 366 23.23 6.43 -17.40
N ARG A 367 22.88 7.69 -17.10
CA ARG A 367 21.60 8.31 -17.44
C ARG A 367 21.29 8.17 -18.92
N GLY A 368 22.28 8.37 -19.81
CA GLY A 368 22.12 8.19 -21.25
C GLY A 368 21.72 6.77 -21.68
N VAL A 369 21.92 5.78 -20.82
CA VAL A 369 21.47 4.39 -21.05
C VAL A 369 19.96 4.28 -20.85
N PHE A 370 19.40 5.05 -19.91
CA PHE A 370 17.97 4.99 -19.57
C PHE A 370 17.15 6.07 -20.29
N PHE A 371 17.70 7.26 -20.45
CA PHE A 371 17.01 8.47 -20.97
C PHE A 371 17.67 9.04 -22.23
N GLY A 372 18.39 8.21 -22.99
CA GLY A 372 19.03 8.64 -24.23
C GLY A 372 18.02 9.06 -25.31
N ASP A 373 18.51 9.65 -26.41
CA ASP A 373 17.82 10.33 -27.50
C ASP A 373 16.70 9.56 -28.25
N GLY A 374 15.96 8.70 -27.58
CA GLY A 374 14.85 7.93 -28.15
C GLY A 374 15.29 6.66 -28.87
N SER A 375 16.56 6.26 -28.79
CA SER A 375 17.04 4.98 -29.35
C SER A 375 16.67 3.76 -28.52
N GLY A 376 15.85 3.93 -27.46
CA GLY A 376 15.24 2.87 -26.71
C GLY A 376 16.05 2.42 -25.48
N LEU A 377 15.34 1.90 -24.51
CA LEU A 377 15.91 1.11 -23.41
C LEU A 377 16.86 0.05 -23.96
N PRO A 378 17.97 -0.27 -23.28
CA PRO A 378 18.88 -1.33 -23.70
C PRO A 378 18.08 -2.59 -24.08
N SER A 379 18.38 -3.19 -25.22
CA SER A 379 17.74 -4.44 -25.63
C SER A 379 17.98 -5.51 -24.55
N GLY A 380 17.11 -6.53 -24.48
CA GLY A 380 17.30 -7.63 -23.54
C GLY A 380 18.71 -8.26 -23.59
N GLU A 381 19.37 -8.20 -24.78
CA GLU A 381 20.76 -8.69 -24.96
C GLU A 381 21.79 -7.75 -24.32
N GLU A 382 21.58 -6.42 -24.34
CA GLU A 382 22.45 -5.47 -23.65
C GLU A 382 22.25 -5.54 -22.13
N TYR A 383 21.04 -5.79 -21.65
CA TYR A 383 20.76 -6.10 -20.26
C TYR A 383 21.46 -7.39 -19.80
N GLU A 384 21.42 -8.44 -20.61
CA GLU A 384 22.18 -9.67 -20.32
C GLU A 384 23.69 -9.44 -20.31
N ALA A 385 24.22 -8.54 -21.14
CA ALA A 385 25.64 -8.21 -21.16
C ALA A 385 26.06 -7.47 -19.87
N ILE A 386 25.26 -6.47 -19.42
CA ILE A 386 25.51 -5.73 -18.16
C ILE A 386 25.43 -6.67 -16.95
N THR A 387 24.45 -7.58 -16.92
CA THR A 387 24.32 -8.56 -15.82
C THR A 387 25.38 -9.65 -15.90
N LYS A 388 25.80 -10.11 -17.09
CA LYS A 388 26.87 -11.11 -17.25
C LYS A 388 28.21 -10.58 -16.80
N ASP A 389 28.54 -9.33 -17.07
CA ASP A 389 29.78 -8.71 -16.60
C ASP A 389 29.77 -8.53 -15.07
N THR A 390 28.65 -8.11 -14.47
CA THR A 390 28.53 -8.01 -13.01
C THR A 390 28.62 -9.37 -12.34
N VAL A 391 28.00 -10.41 -12.89
CA VAL A 391 28.11 -11.81 -12.40
C VAL A 391 29.54 -12.33 -12.60
N LYS A 392 30.18 -12.01 -13.71
CA LYS A 392 31.57 -12.42 -14.00
C LYS A 392 32.55 -11.80 -13.03
N TYR A 393 32.41 -10.51 -12.69
CA TYR A 393 33.19 -9.84 -11.66
C TYR A 393 32.93 -10.43 -10.26
N GLY A 394 31.64 -10.69 -9.91
CA GLY A 394 31.28 -11.35 -8.65
C GLY A 394 31.89 -12.77 -8.51
N ILE A 395 31.87 -13.56 -9.59
CA ILE A 395 32.50 -14.88 -9.62
C ILE A 395 34.02 -14.75 -9.51
N CYS A 396 34.65 -13.80 -10.22
CA CYS A 396 36.12 -13.57 -10.13
C CYS A 396 36.54 -13.15 -8.70
N ILE A 397 35.78 -12.30 -8.03
CA ILE A 397 36.04 -11.90 -6.64
C ILE A 397 35.84 -13.11 -5.70
N GLY A 398 34.79 -13.90 -5.87
CA GLY A 398 34.54 -15.11 -5.09
C GLY A 398 35.68 -16.14 -5.24
N VAL A 399 36.12 -16.40 -6.47
CA VAL A 399 37.25 -17.30 -6.75
C VAL A 399 38.55 -16.75 -6.16
N PHE A 400 38.79 -15.43 -6.25
CA PHE A 400 39.98 -14.80 -5.65
C PHE A 400 39.99 -14.94 -4.13
N LEU A 401 38.85 -14.72 -3.46
CA LEU A 401 38.71 -14.90 -2.01
C LEU A 401 38.95 -16.36 -1.58
N LEU A 402 38.43 -17.33 -2.35
CA LEU A 402 38.63 -18.75 -2.10
C LEU A 402 40.13 -19.13 -2.26
N LEU A 403 40.82 -18.60 -3.26
CA LEU A 403 42.24 -18.79 -3.45
C LEU A 403 43.09 -18.18 -2.32
N CYS A 404 42.70 -16.99 -1.85
CA CYS A 404 43.34 -16.36 -0.68
C CYS A 404 43.12 -17.19 0.58
N LEU A 405 41.93 -17.73 0.80
CA LEU A 405 41.62 -18.60 1.94
C LEU A 405 42.43 -19.91 1.88
N ALA A 406 42.47 -20.55 0.71
CA ALA A 406 43.27 -21.75 0.47
C ALA A 406 44.79 -21.51 0.72
N TYR A 407 45.29 -20.35 0.28
CA TYR A 407 46.67 -19.94 0.53
C TYR A 407 46.97 -19.74 2.02
N ILE A 408 46.05 -19.12 2.76
CA ILE A 408 46.17 -18.92 4.21
C ILE A 408 46.18 -20.29 4.92
N ILE A 409 45.27 -21.20 4.56
CA ILE A 409 45.21 -22.56 5.13
C ILE A 409 46.50 -23.32 4.83
N PHE A 410 47.00 -23.26 3.58
CA PHE A 410 48.25 -23.90 3.18
C PHE A 410 49.46 -23.36 3.97
N ARG A 411 49.56 -22.04 4.13
CA ARG A 411 50.60 -21.41 4.95
C ARG A 411 50.54 -21.85 6.41
N TYR A 412 49.35 -21.93 6.99
CA TYR A 412 49.12 -22.38 8.36
C TYR A 412 49.52 -23.87 8.53
N ALA A 413 49.09 -24.73 7.62
CA ALA A 413 49.42 -26.14 7.63
C ALA A 413 50.96 -26.35 7.50
N ARG A 414 51.61 -25.59 6.59
CA ARG A 414 53.09 -25.65 6.40
C ARG A 414 53.86 -25.15 7.63
N LYS A 415 53.34 -24.14 8.35
CA LYS A 415 53.92 -23.65 9.60
C LYS A 415 53.84 -24.72 10.69
N LYS A 416 52.63 -25.32 10.86
CA LYS A 416 52.39 -26.39 11.85
C LYS A 416 53.22 -27.65 11.57
N TYR A 417 53.43 -27.98 10.30
CA TYR A 417 54.33 -29.11 9.91
C TYR A 417 55.79 -28.85 10.28
N ARG A 418 56.29 -27.60 10.16
CA ARG A 418 57.62 -27.19 10.54
C ARG A 418 57.88 -27.11 12.06
N GLU A 419 56.80 -26.87 12.83
CA GLU A 419 56.92 -26.84 14.31
C GLU A 419 56.82 -28.21 14.95
N ASN A 420 56.51 -29.27 14.18
CA ASN A 420 56.38 -30.64 14.64
C ASN A 420 57.52 -31.55 14.12
N ILE A 421 58.60 -31.00 13.49
CA ILE A 421 59.87 -31.59 13.13
C ILE A 421 60.98 -30.89 13.94
#